data_4d211a38a831f27e4bf8a9709114f85e
#
_entry.id   4d211a38a831f27e4bf8a9709114f85e
#
_cell.length_a   1.000
_cell.length_b   1.000
_cell.length_c   1.000
_cell.angle_alpha   90.00
_cell.angle_beta   90.00
_cell.angle_gamma   90.00
#
_symmetry.space_group_name_H-M   'P 1'
#
loop_
_entity.id
_entity.type
_entity.pdbx_description
1 polymer ?
#
loop_
_entity_poly.entity_id
_entity_poly.type
_entity_poly.pdbx_seq_one_letter_code
_entity_poly.pdbx_strand_id
1 'polypeptide(L)'
;MYKHKWLIKRILVFVVAIAIFLGCIACNSNSYDYYVTWKDADGTLLEYAVIDSYYDPSLKDLPLDNDQWQYTGWNIIKSGNTIECTALRIKKVKIQWIDADGSILKEEYIPASDITDNSFSLPSDSDEWHYTEWIKTTTSEGLIYNAKRVPKKKYIWKDADGRILKEEQIVEGQAPSTMDLPDGNEKWNYIEWDSSVENGEHLYTAVRTPNTSYFVGNVFQIVIKDSEGTPLGAGSGFIINDDGWFITNNHVMDGASSAVAFFDIKDKESGSRYTQLNIIGGIFNSSEKDIFIGKIEGYEKIKSYYNNISFTEECTTGEKSYTVGYPNSSVRMEINSGVILEEYSDIYDKINGIYYILSDSYIAPGSSGGILINENFEVIGITTMGLYADDNKQIYSAGGSVPTFVFSSHLSNLDESKIKQLSDIYK
;
A
#
# COMPACT_ATOMS: atom_id res chain seq x y z
N MET A 1 -53.19 -3.24 44.60
CA MET A 1 -54.51 -3.78 44.23
C MET A 1 -54.48 -5.08 43.44
N TYR A 2 -53.31 -5.68 43.17
CA TYR A 2 -53.17 -6.95 42.44
C TYR A 2 -52.98 -8.20 43.31
N LYS A 3 -52.55 -8.06 44.57
CA LYS A 3 -52.35 -9.22 45.49
C LYS A 3 -53.64 -9.90 45.98
N HIS A 4 -54.78 -9.20 46.05
CA HIS A 4 -56.02 -9.79 46.51
C HIS A 4 -56.81 -10.62 45.48
N LYS A 5 -56.60 -10.36 44.19
CA LYS A 5 -57.26 -11.16 43.13
C LYS A 5 -56.64 -12.57 42.98
N TRP A 6 -55.37 -12.74 43.29
CA TRP A 6 -54.69 -14.05 43.19
C TRP A 6 -55.05 -14.98 44.35
N LEU A 7 -55.21 -14.44 45.54
CA LEU A 7 -55.64 -15.21 46.73
C LEU A 7 -57.07 -15.73 46.59
N ILE A 8 -57.97 -14.92 46.03
CA ILE A 8 -59.38 -15.30 45.83
C ILE A 8 -59.53 -16.41 44.77
N LYS A 9 -58.73 -16.41 43.72
CA LYS A 9 -58.73 -17.49 42.73
C LYS A 9 -58.25 -18.84 43.32
N ARG A 10 -57.23 -18.85 44.20
CA ARG A 10 -56.76 -20.09 44.86
C ARG A 10 -57.78 -20.65 45.84
N ILE A 11 -58.45 -19.80 46.59
CA ILE A 11 -59.48 -20.22 47.54
C ILE A 11 -60.71 -20.74 46.77
N LEU A 12 -61.10 -20.18 45.65
CA LEU A 12 -62.26 -20.63 44.87
C LEU A 12 -61.98 -21.98 44.21
N VAL A 13 -60.77 -22.26 43.74
CA VAL A 13 -60.36 -23.57 43.17
C VAL A 13 -60.33 -24.65 44.27
N PHE A 14 -59.87 -24.32 45.49
CA PHE A 14 -59.86 -25.23 46.60
C PHE A 14 -61.26 -25.57 47.12
N VAL A 15 -62.20 -24.61 47.15
CA VAL A 15 -63.58 -24.81 47.57
C VAL A 15 -64.36 -25.60 46.53
N VAL A 16 -64.13 -25.38 45.23
CA VAL A 16 -64.77 -26.17 44.14
C VAL A 16 -64.26 -27.61 44.14
N ALA A 17 -62.94 -27.84 44.41
CA ALA A 17 -62.41 -29.20 44.51
C ALA A 17 -62.99 -29.98 45.71
N ILE A 18 -63.24 -29.38 46.86
CA ILE A 18 -63.87 -30.00 48.03
C ILE A 18 -65.36 -30.23 47.79
N ALA A 19 -66.09 -29.34 47.11
CA ALA A 19 -67.51 -29.52 46.79
C ALA A 19 -67.78 -30.64 45.81
N ILE A 20 -66.88 -30.89 44.86
CA ILE A 20 -66.95 -32.00 43.91
C ILE A 20 -66.64 -33.33 44.64
N PHE A 21 -65.74 -33.35 45.63
CA PHE A 21 -65.42 -34.55 46.40
C PHE A 21 -66.55 -35.01 47.32
N LEU A 22 -67.44 -34.11 47.78
CA LEU A 22 -68.62 -34.46 48.61
C LEU A 22 -69.90 -34.78 47.84
N GLY A 23 -69.95 -34.43 46.53
CA GLY A 23 -71.12 -34.68 45.69
C GLY A 23 -71.19 -36.02 44.99
N CYS A 24 -70.10 -36.77 44.94
CA CYS A 24 -70.01 -38.02 44.19
C CYS A 24 -70.15 -39.32 45.00
N ILE A 25 -70.65 -39.24 46.28
CA ILE A 25 -70.85 -40.43 47.11
C ILE A 25 -72.21 -41.14 46.86
N ALA A 26 -72.99 -40.66 45.92
CA ALA A 26 -74.33 -41.23 45.68
C ALA A 26 -74.67 -41.53 44.21
N CYS A 27 -73.87 -42.37 43.56
CA CYS A 27 -74.28 -43.05 42.34
C CYS A 27 -73.60 -44.43 42.25
N ASN A 28 -74.38 -45.47 42.52
CA ASN A 28 -74.01 -46.84 42.35
C ASN A 28 -74.05 -47.19 40.85
N SER A 29 -72.90 -47.13 40.17
CA SER A 29 -72.73 -47.65 38.84
C SER A 29 -71.30 -48.25 38.74
N ASN A 30 -71.18 -49.49 38.25
CA ASN A 30 -69.95 -50.23 37.99
C ASN A 30 -69.20 -49.57 36.82
N SER A 31 -68.78 -48.27 36.96
CA SER A 31 -67.93 -47.65 36.05
C SER A 31 -66.50 -47.60 36.65
N TYR A 32 -65.56 -48.13 35.91
CA TYR A 32 -64.14 -48.03 36.28
C TYR A 32 -63.59 -46.68 35.97
N ASP A 33 -64.24 -45.61 36.52
CA ASP A 33 -63.77 -44.22 36.31
C ASP A 33 -62.57 -43.93 37.20
N TYR A 34 -61.59 -43.26 36.63
CA TYR A 34 -60.44 -42.75 37.36
C TYR A 34 -60.53 -41.26 37.57
N TYR A 35 -60.16 -40.82 38.75
CA TYR A 35 -59.98 -39.39 39.10
C TYR A 35 -58.54 -39.01 38.83
N VAL A 36 -58.31 -38.20 37.81
CA VAL A 36 -56.98 -37.83 37.36
C VAL A 36 -56.67 -36.37 37.72
N THR A 37 -55.53 -36.15 38.28
CA THR A 37 -55.00 -34.81 38.51
C THR A 37 -53.68 -34.66 37.75
N TRP A 38 -53.61 -33.62 36.93
CA TRP A 38 -52.35 -33.20 36.27
C TRP A 38 -51.80 -32.02 37.06
N LYS A 39 -50.53 -32.13 37.45
CA LYS A 39 -49.79 -31.11 38.22
C LYS A 39 -48.55 -30.71 37.46
N ASP A 40 -48.16 -29.43 37.61
CA ASP A 40 -46.80 -28.99 37.18
C ASP A 40 -45.75 -29.69 38.08
N ALA A 41 -44.48 -29.62 37.65
CA ALA A 41 -43.36 -30.21 38.38
C ALA A 41 -43.13 -29.64 39.79
N ASP A 42 -43.67 -28.42 40.08
CA ASP A 42 -43.69 -27.81 41.42
C ASP A 42 -44.92 -28.20 42.26
N GLY A 43 -45.78 -29.09 41.75
CA GLY A 43 -46.98 -29.54 42.39
C GLY A 43 -48.21 -28.68 42.15
N THR A 44 -48.14 -27.59 41.41
CA THR A 44 -49.26 -26.74 41.05
C THR A 44 -50.28 -27.52 40.24
N LEU A 45 -51.57 -27.52 40.65
CA LEU A 45 -52.63 -28.16 39.91
C LEU A 45 -52.84 -27.48 38.55
N LEU A 46 -52.71 -28.26 37.48
CA LEU A 46 -52.97 -27.82 36.10
C LEU A 46 -54.38 -28.14 35.69
N GLU A 47 -54.83 -29.37 35.94
CA GLU A 47 -56.16 -29.85 35.57
C GLU A 47 -56.60 -31.02 36.45
N TYR A 48 -57.89 -31.18 36.58
CA TYR A 48 -58.55 -32.36 37.18
C TYR A 48 -59.64 -32.87 36.24
N ALA A 49 -59.68 -34.15 36.03
CA ALA A 49 -60.75 -34.78 35.22
C ALA A 49 -61.12 -36.14 35.77
N VAL A 50 -62.34 -36.58 35.41
CA VAL A 50 -62.81 -37.97 35.58
C VAL A 50 -62.70 -38.59 34.19
N ILE A 51 -61.97 -39.70 34.07
CA ILE A 51 -61.73 -40.39 32.79
C ILE A 51 -62.20 -41.85 32.91
N ASP A 52 -62.56 -42.44 31.79
CA ASP A 52 -62.85 -43.90 31.72
C ASP A 52 -61.54 -44.67 31.77
N SER A 53 -61.71 -46.04 31.92
CA SER A 53 -60.56 -46.95 32.02
C SER A 53 -59.72 -47.09 30.73
N TYR A 54 -60.19 -46.59 29.59
CA TYR A 54 -59.55 -46.67 28.30
C TYR A 54 -58.73 -45.42 27.97
N TYR A 55 -58.87 -44.33 28.70
CA TYR A 55 -58.11 -43.09 28.48
C TYR A 55 -56.71 -43.21 29.10
N ASP A 56 -55.69 -42.91 28.29
CA ASP A 56 -54.28 -42.85 28.73
C ASP A 56 -53.93 -41.44 29.19
N PRO A 57 -53.75 -41.19 30.50
CA PRO A 57 -53.40 -39.87 31.02
C PRO A 57 -52.11 -39.30 30.52
N SER A 58 -51.20 -40.12 29.96
CA SER A 58 -49.93 -39.68 29.37
C SER A 58 -50.12 -38.89 28.06
N LEU A 59 -51.30 -39.04 27.41
CA LEU A 59 -51.60 -38.36 26.15
C LEU A 59 -52.00 -36.88 26.37
N LYS A 60 -52.12 -36.41 27.61
CA LYS A 60 -52.34 -35.00 27.91
C LYS A 60 -51.15 -34.19 27.46
N ASP A 61 -51.42 -33.08 26.79
CA ASP A 61 -50.40 -32.09 26.41
C ASP A 61 -49.59 -31.62 27.63
N LEU A 62 -48.29 -31.58 27.49
CA LEU A 62 -47.38 -31.07 28.47
C LEU A 62 -47.55 -29.54 28.60
N PRO A 63 -47.22 -28.95 29.75
CA PRO A 63 -47.05 -27.51 29.83
C PRO A 63 -46.07 -26.99 28.79
N LEU A 64 -46.28 -25.77 28.32
CA LEU A 64 -45.40 -25.16 27.36
C LEU A 64 -44.00 -24.89 27.96
N ASP A 65 -43.00 -25.19 27.18
CA ASP A 65 -41.61 -24.83 27.49
C ASP A 65 -41.47 -23.32 27.71
N ASN A 66 -40.55 -22.98 28.56
CA ASN A 66 -40.16 -21.55 28.78
C ASN A 66 -38.64 -21.44 28.88
N ASP A 67 -38.11 -20.26 29.18
CA ASP A 67 -36.65 -20.00 29.26
C ASP A 67 -35.96 -20.80 30.38
N GLN A 68 -36.70 -21.23 31.40
CA GLN A 68 -36.12 -21.95 32.54
C GLN A 68 -36.22 -23.46 32.42
N TRP A 69 -37.31 -23.98 31.78
CA TRP A 69 -37.71 -25.36 31.81
C TRP A 69 -38.12 -25.90 30.46
N GLN A 70 -37.68 -27.12 30.16
CA GLN A 70 -38.19 -27.97 29.11
C GLN A 70 -38.99 -29.10 29.74
N TYR A 71 -40.25 -29.26 29.32
CA TYR A 71 -41.09 -30.36 29.79
C TYR A 71 -40.87 -31.61 28.93
N THR A 72 -40.71 -32.80 29.59
CA THR A 72 -40.26 -34.00 28.92
C THR A 72 -41.26 -35.16 28.99
N GLY A 73 -42.22 -35.08 29.86
CA GLY A 73 -43.23 -36.13 30.03
C GLY A 73 -44.01 -36.02 31.31
N TRP A 74 -44.80 -37.02 31.60
CA TRP A 74 -45.57 -37.13 32.83
C TRP A 74 -44.99 -38.29 33.69
N ASN A 75 -44.80 -38.05 34.97
CA ASN A 75 -44.64 -39.09 35.98
C ASN A 75 -46.02 -39.47 36.48
N ILE A 76 -46.47 -40.70 36.27
CA ILE A 76 -47.80 -41.15 36.51
C ILE A 76 -47.83 -42.13 37.69
N ILE A 77 -48.56 -41.78 38.74
CA ILE A 77 -48.74 -42.66 39.91
C ILE A 77 -50.24 -42.97 40.06
N LYS A 78 -50.53 -44.30 40.06
CA LYS A 78 -51.88 -44.81 40.21
C LYS A 78 -52.06 -45.44 41.59
N SER A 79 -53.12 -45.00 42.31
CA SER A 79 -53.49 -45.53 43.61
C SER A 79 -55.02 -45.74 43.68
N GLY A 80 -55.45 -46.99 43.56
CA GLY A 80 -56.91 -47.30 43.46
C GLY A 80 -57.49 -46.62 42.22
N ASN A 81 -58.55 -45.84 42.45
CA ASN A 81 -59.24 -45.08 41.40
C ASN A 81 -58.70 -43.66 41.20
N THR A 82 -57.57 -43.31 41.81
CA THR A 82 -56.92 -42.00 41.61
C THR A 82 -55.62 -42.16 40.81
N ILE A 83 -55.40 -41.25 39.89
CA ILE A 83 -54.20 -41.12 39.10
C ILE A 83 -53.62 -39.71 39.29
N GLU A 84 -52.40 -39.63 39.72
CA GLU A 84 -51.65 -38.36 39.79
C GLU A 84 -50.58 -38.36 38.68
N CYS A 85 -50.64 -37.33 37.81
CA CYS A 85 -49.69 -37.06 36.76
C CYS A 85 -48.91 -35.82 37.12
N THR A 86 -47.62 -35.92 37.36
CA THR A 86 -46.74 -34.77 37.64
C THR A 86 -45.84 -34.56 36.45
N ALA A 87 -45.80 -33.35 35.92
CA ALA A 87 -44.93 -33.01 34.80
C ALA A 87 -43.46 -33.17 35.17
N LEU A 88 -42.72 -33.82 34.30
CA LEU A 88 -41.26 -33.93 34.36
C LEU A 88 -40.64 -32.77 33.55
N ARG A 89 -39.63 -32.11 34.11
CA ARG A 89 -38.97 -31.04 33.42
C ARG A 89 -37.48 -31.03 33.66
N ILE A 90 -36.73 -30.53 32.67
CA ILE A 90 -35.28 -30.35 32.71
C ILE A 90 -35.02 -28.85 32.76
N LYS A 91 -34.09 -28.44 33.62
CA LYS A 91 -33.68 -27.06 33.71
C LYS A 91 -32.86 -26.70 32.45
N LYS A 92 -33.21 -25.62 31.81
CA LYS A 92 -32.44 -25.03 30.72
C LYS A 92 -31.31 -24.20 31.27
N VAL A 93 -30.21 -24.17 30.52
CA VAL A 93 -29.02 -23.36 30.76
C VAL A 93 -29.04 -22.20 29.78
N LYS A 94 -28.81 -20.99 30.26
CA LYS A 94 -28.65 -19.81 29.43
C LYS A 94 -27.31 -19.88 28.71
N ILE A 95 -27.28 -19.66 27.41
CA ILE A 95 -26.07 -19.54 26.60
C ILE A 95 -26.08 -18.21 25.88
N GLN A 96 -24.99 -17.49 25.97
CA GLN A 96 -24.78 -16.22 25.28
C GLN A 96 -23.52 -16.28 24.43
N TRP A 97 -23.61 -15.80 23.17
CA TRP A 97 -22.49 -15.51 22.31
C TRP A 97 -22.34 -14.00 22.20
N ILE A 98 -21.17 -13.51 22.62
CA ILE A 98 -20.87 -12.08 22.78
C ILE A 98 -19.72 -11.75 21.86
N ASP A 99 -19.87 -10.70 21.06
CA ASP A 99 -18.79 -10.19 20.23
C ASP A 99 -17.67 -9.60 21.09
N ALA A 100 -16.50 -9.42 20.49
CA ALA A 100 -15.33 -8.84 21.15
C ALA A 100 -15.53 -7.38 21.61
N ASP A 101 -16.55 -6.68 21.10
CA ASP A 101 -16.96 -5.34 21.56
C ASP A 101 -17.98 -5.37 22.72
N GLY A 102 -18.40 -6.57 23.14
CA GLY A 102 -19.36 -6.76 24.20
C GLY A 102 -20.82 -6.85 23.75
N SER A 103 -21.14 -6.74 22.48
CA SER A 103 -22.50 -6.89 21.96
C SER A 103 -22.93 -8.35 21.96
N ILE A 104 -24.19 -8.61 22.32
CA ILE A 104 -24.75 -9.96 22.31
C ILE A 104 -25.15 -10.31 20.87
N LEU A 105 -24.51 -11.33 20.31
CA LEU A 105 -24.79 -11.85 18.98
C LEU A 105 -25.96 -12.83 19.00
N LYS A 106 -26.03 -13.69 20.02
CA LYS A 106 -27.06 -14.69 20.19
C LYS A 106 -27.27 -15.01 21.67
N GLU A 107 -28.50 -15.28 22.03
CA GLU A 107 -28.86 -15.81 23.35
C GLU A 107 -29.87 -16.94 23.18
N GLU A 108 -29.68 -18.05 23.88
CA GLU A 108 -30.61 -19.17 23.87
C GLU A 108 -30.64 -19.90 25.23
N TYR A 109 -31.72 -20.64 25.46
CA TYR A 109 -31.94 -21.45 26.66
C TYR A 109 -32.17 -22.89 26.23
N ILE A 110 -31.23 -23.78 26.52
CA ILE A 110 -31.28 -25.19 26.13
C ILE A 110 -30.96 -26.11 27.31
N PRO A 111 -31.47 -27.36 27.32
CA PRO A 111 -31.05 -28.35 28.31
C PRO A 111 -29.54 -28.56 28.30
N ALA A 112 -28.97 -28.83 29.47
CA ALA A 112 -27.54 -29.05 29.57
C ALA A 112 -27.04 -30.26 28.73
N SER A 113 -27.89 -31.24 28.50
CA SER A 113 -27.62 -32.42 27.64
C SER A 113 -27.44 -32.08 26.16
N ASP A 114 -28.04 -30.97 25.71
CA ASP A 114 -28.11 -30.58 24.32
C ASP A 114 -27.03 -29.55 23.91
N ILE A 115 -26.20 -29.16 24.88
CA ILE A 115 -25.10 -28.22 24.65
C ILE A 115 -24.00 -28.90 23.84
N THR A 116 -23.74 -28.38 22.65
CA THR A 116 -22.59 -28.74 21.81
C THR A 116 -21.63 -27.58 21.72
N ASP A 117 -20.32 -27.83 21.82
CA ASP A 117 -19.29 -26.78 21.90
C ASP A 117 -19.10 -25.94 20.61
N ASN A 118 -19.80 -26.22 19.53
CA ASN A 118 -19.66 -25.50 18.24
C ASN A 118 -21.01 -25.14 17.60
N SER A 119 -22.00 -24.78 18.41
CA SER A 119 -23.35 -24.52 17.92
C SER A 119 -23.53 -23.17 17.20
N PHE A 120 -22.53 -22.26 17.28
CA PHE A 120 -22.60 -20.94 16.67
C PHE A 120 -21.27 -20.57 16.01
N SER A 121 -21.32 -20.13 14.74
CA SER A 121 -20.14 -19.74 13.98
C SER A 121 -19.54 -18.44 14.52
N LEU A 122 -18.22 -18.31 14.41
CA LEU A 122 -17.56 -17.01 14.66
C LEU A 122 -18.13 -15.95 13.73
N PRO A 123 -18.13 -14.68 14.16
CA PRO A 123 -18.41 -13.56 13.26
C PRO A 123 -17.48 -13.58 12.06
N SER A 124 -17.96 -13.05 10.94
CA SER A 124 -17.12 -12.90 9.76
C SER A 124 -16.04 -11.86 10.01
N ASP A 125 -14.86 -12.08 9.44
CA ASP A 125 -13.79 -11.09 9.42
C ASP A 125 -14.26 -9.78 8.81
N SER A 126 -13.70 -8.68 9.33
CA SER A 126 -13.82 -7.35 8.74
C SER A 126 -12.46 -6.90 8.17
N ASP A 127 -12.41 -5.69 7.61
CA ASP A 127 -11.15 -5.09 7.17
C ASP A 127 -10.20 -4.81 8.34
N GLU A 128 -10.73 -4.58 9.54
CA GLU A 128 -9.95 -4.24 10.72
C GLU A 128 -9.62 -5.45 11.61
N TRP A 129 -10.47 -6.50 11.58
CA TRP A 129 -10.43 -7.57 12.55
C TRP A 129 -10.49 -8.95 11.93
N HIS A 130 -9.69 -9.88 12.48
CA HIS A 130 -9.77 -11.31 12.23
C HIS A 130 -10.22 -12.04 13.50
N TYR A 131 -11.33 -12.78 13.41
CA TYR A 131 -11.87 -13.57 14.52
C TYR A 131 -11.18 -14.92 14.60
N THR A 132 -10.69 -15.28 15.80
CA THR A 132 -9.82 -16.46 15.98
C THR A 132 -10.52 -17.64 16.65
N GLU A 133 -11.28 -17.37 17.71
CA GLU A 133 -11.90 -18.42 18.54
C GLU A 133 -13.01 -17.87 19.44
N TRP A 134 -13.84 -18.78 19.98
CA TRP A 134 -14.72 -18.52 21.09
C TRP A 134 -14.03 -18.82 22.41
N ILE A 135 -13.99 -17.89 23.35
CA ILE A 135 -13.55 -18.11 24.71
C ILE A 135 -14.74 -18.44 25.57
N LYS A 136 -14.85 -19.71 26.01
CA LYS A 136 -15.94 -20.20 26.86
C LYS A 136 -15.70 -19.86 28.32
N THR A 137 -16.72 -19.30 28.98
CA THR A 137 -16.74 -19.00 30.42
C THR A 137 -18.00 -19.58 31.02
N THR A 138 -17.88 -20.30 32.13
CA THR A 138 -19.03 -20.80 32.91
C THR A 138 -19.32 -19.83 34.07
N THR A 139 -20.56 -19.42 34.17
CA THR A 139 -21.06 -18.53 35.24
C THR A 139 -22.13 -19.22 36.07
N SER A 140 -22.57 -18.59 37.15
CA SER A 140 -23.75 -19.06 37.93
C SER A 140 -25.05 -19.02 37.14
N GLU A 141 -25.13 -18.23 36.09
CA GLU A 141 -26.33 -18.04 35.25
C GLU A 141 -26.33 -18.90 33.99
N GLY A 142 -25.16 -19.38 33.56
CA GLY A 142 -25.04 -20.20 32.36
C GLY A 142 -23.66 -20.16 31.73
N LEU A 143 -23.62 -20.31 30.39
CA LEU A 143 -22.41 -20.28 29.58
C LEU A 143 -22.32 -18.98 28.79
N ILE A 144 -21.12 -18.42 28.73
CA ILE A 144 -20.81 -17.24 27.92
C ILE A 144 -19.67 -17.62 26.98
N TYR A 145 -19.85 -17.41 25.68
CA TYR A 145 -18.83 -17.52 24.66
C TYR A 145 -18.49 -16.11 24.18
N ASN A 146 -17.29 -15.63 24.49
CA ASN A 146 -16.78 -14.35 24.03
C ASN A 146 -15.94 -14.56 22.77
N ALA A 147 -16.23 -13.84 21.70
CA ALA A 147 -15.41 -13.85 20.51
C ALA A 147 -14.07 -13.20 20.77
N LYS A 148 -13.00 -13.86 20.36
CA LYS A 148 -11.65 -13.28 20.35
C LYS A 148 -11.30 -12.87 18.95
N ARG A 149 -10.72 -11.67 18.80
CA ARG A 149 -10.27 -11.14 17.53
C ARG A 149 -8.87 -10.51 17.65
N VAL A 150 -8.17 -10.45 16.55
CA VAL A 150 -6.88 -9.80 16.42
C VAL A 150 -6.97 -8.73 15.33
N PRO A 151 -6.23 -7.61 15.47
CA PRO A 151 -6.26 -6.56 14.46
C PRO A 151 -5.61 -7.02 13.15
N LYS A 152 -6.06 -6.45 12.06
CA LYS A 152 -5.40 -6.50 10.76
C LYS A 152 -4.67 -5.17 10.53
N LYS A 153 -3.56 -5.23 9.80
CA LYS A 153 -2.80 -4.06 9.35
C LYS A 153 -2.93 -3.94 7.85
N LYS A 154 -3.07 -2.72 7.37
CA LYS A 154 -3.16 -2.42 5.95
C LYS A 154 -1.76 -2.26 5.36
N TYR A 155 -1.52 -2.93 4.24
CA TYR A 155 -0.30 -2.87 3.43
C TYR A 155 -0.67 -2.37 2.04
N ILE A 156 0.06 -1.37 1.55
CA ILE A 156 -0.22 -0.72 0.27
C ILE A 156 1.06 -0.67 -0.55
N TRP A 157 1.01 -1.18 -1.78
CA TRP A 157 2.08 -1.08 -2.77
C TRP A 157 1.70 0.00 -3.78
N LYS A 158 2.58 0.98 -3.94
CA LYS A 158 2.42 2.10 -4.87
C LYS A 158 3.51 2.09 -5.92
N ASP A 159 3.16 2.50 -7.12
CA ASP A 159 4.14 2.86 -8.13
C ASP A 159 4.89 4.14 -7.71
N ALA A 160 6.01 4.43 -8.38
CA ALA A 160 6.83 5.61 -8.11
C ALA A 160 6.08 6.94 -8.28
N ASP A 161 4.99 6.96 -9.06
CA ASP A 161 4.10 8.10 -9.25
C ASP A 161 2.91 8.15 -8.26
N GLY A 162 2.91 7.25 -7.25
CA GLY A 162 1.90 7.20 -6.21
C GLY A 162 0.65 6.38 -6.54
N ARG A 163 0.54 5.81 -7.73
CA ARG A 163 -0.58 4.94 -8.12
C ARG A 163 -0.56 3.65 -7.31
N ILE A 164 -1.68 3.30 -6.70
CA ILE A 164 -1.81 2.05 -5.95
C ILE A 164 -1.80 0.87 -6.93
N LEU A 165 -0.89 -0.08 -6.67
CA LEU A 165 -0.74 -1.33 -7.40
C LEU A 165 -1.43 -2.48 -6.70
N LYS A 166 -1.40 -2.49 -5.35
CA LYS A 166 -1.95 -3.55 -4.53
C LYS A 166 -2.28 -3.05 -3.13
N GLU A 167 -3.33 -3.60 -2.52
CA GLU A 167 -3.65 -3.43 -1.10
C GLU A 167 -3.94 -4.80 -0.48
N GLU A 168 -3.52 -5.00 0.76
CA GLU A 168 -3.81 -6.19 1.56
C GLU A 168 -4.11 -5.82 3.01
N GLN A 169 -5.06 -6.56 3.60
CA GLN A 169 -5.33 -6.53 5.05
C GLN A 169 -4.74 -7.80 5.68
N ILE A 170 -3.68 -7.66 6.43
CA ILE A 170 -2.90 -8.77 6.98
C ILE A 170 -3.08 -8.83 8.50
N VAL A 171 -3.36 -10.02 9.01
CA VAL A 171 -3.46 -10.28 10.45
C VAL A 171 -2.15 -9.90 11.13
N GLU A 172 -2.21 -9.15 12.23
CA GLU A 172 -1.03 -8.73 12.95
C GLU A 172 -0.12 -9.91 13.33
N GLY A 173 1.18 -9.76 13.04
CA GLY A 173 2.19 -10.81 13.22
C GLY A 173 2.39 -11.73 12.02
N GLN A 174 1.58 -11.61 10.98
CA GLN A 174 1.81 -12.27 9.70
C GLN A 174 2.54 -11.34 8.72
N ALA A 175 3.34 -11.92 7.83
CA ALA A 175 4.01 -11.17 6.78
C ALA A 175 3.05 -10.91 5.61
N PRO A 176 3.13 -9.74 4.96
CA PRO A 176 2.40 -9.50 3.72
C PRO A 176 2.91 -10.40 2.60
N SER A 177 2.08 -10.61 1.58
CA SER A 177 2.52 -11.32 0.38
C SER A 177 3.61 -10.51 -0.34
N THR A 178 4.54 -11.21 -0.98
CA THR A 178 5.56 -10.56 -1.81
C THR A 178 4.90 -9.99 -3.07
N MET A 179 5.44 -8.87 -3.56
CA MET A 179 5.09 -8.28 -4.83
C MET A 179 6.37 -8.00 -5.61
N ASP A 180 6.42 -8.45 -6.87
CA ASP A 180 7.50 -8.11 -7.77
C ASP A 180 7.47 -6.61 -8.10
N LEU A 181 8.64 -6.05 -8.37
CA LEU A 181 8.73 -4.68 -8.86
C LEU A 181 7.98 -4.54 -10.20
N PRO A 182 7.41 -3.35 -10.49
CA PRO A 182 6.84 -3.10 -11.80
C PRO A 182 7.86 -3.33 -12.91
N ASP A 183 7.41 -3.77 -14.08
CA ASP A 183 8.26 -3.88 -15.24
C ASP A 183 8.80 -2.51 -15.65
N GLY A 184 10.09 -2.44 -15.96
CA GLY A 184 10.70 -1.26 -16.54
C GLY A 184 10.18 -0.98 -17.96
N ASN A 185 10.48 0.21 -18.45
CA ASN A 185 10.15 0.63 -19.82
C ASN A 185 11.35 1.31 -20.49
N GLU A 186 11.16 1.93 -21.64
CA GLU A 186 12.24 2.63 -22.33
C GLU A 186 12.87 3.76 -21.51
N LYS A 187 12.10 4.41 -20.63
CA LYS A 187 12.52 5.54 -19.79
C LYS A 187 12.99 5.12 -18.39
N TRP A 188 12.33 4.13 -17.78
CA TRP A 188 12.48 3.81 -16.38
C TRP A 188 12.87 2.37 -16.12
N ASN A 189 13.80 2.15 -15.19
CA ASN A 189 14.07 0.89 -14.52
C ASN A 189 13.62 0.98 -13.06
N TYR A 190 12.87 -0.01 -12.59
CA TYR A 190 12.53 -0.13 -11.17
C TYR A 190 13.62 -0.93 -10.46
N ILE A 191 14.06 -0.46 -9.29
CA ILE A 191 15.25 -1.00 -8.61
C ILE A 191 14.96 -1.62 -7.26
N GLU A 192 14.01 -1.08 -6.49
CA GLU A 192 13.66 -1.58 -5.16
C GLU A 192 12.29 -1.07 -4.70
N TRP A 193 11.81 -1.63 -3.57
CA TRP A 193 10.70 -1.10 -2.80
C TRP A 193 11.24 -0.29 -1.63
N ASP A 194 10.90 0.99 -1.54
CA ASP A 194 11.06 1.77 -0.33
C ASP A 194 9.85 1.55 0.59
N SER A 195 10.10 1.43 1.90
CA SER A 195 9.04 1.12 2.88
C SER A 195 8.94 2.18 3.96
N SER A 196 7.72 2.61 4.24
CA SER A 196 7.39 3.55 5.31
C SER A 196 6.14 3.11 6.08
N VAL A 197 5.87 3.75 7.20
CA VAL A 197 4.61 3.58 7.95
C VAL A 197 4.00 4.98 8.14
N GLU A 198 2.81 5.18 7.60
CA GLU A 198 2.08 6.43 7.67
C GLU A 198 0.66 6.17 8.21
N ASN A 199 0.25 6.90 9.25
CA ASN A 199 -1.07 6.76 9.88
C ASN A 199 -1.43 5.32 10.28
N GLY A 200 -0.42 4.46 10.57
CA GLY A 200 -0.62 3.06 10.92
C GLY A 200 -0.73 2.09 9.73
N GLU A 201 -0.68 2.59 8.50
CA GLU A 201 -0.61 1.81 7.26
C GLU A 201 0.85 1.58 6.85
N HIS A 202 1.17 0.38 6.35
CA HIS A 202 2.48 0.05 5.80
C HIS A 202 2.49 0.34 4.30
N LEU A 203 3.37 1.25 3.88
CA LEU A 203 3.49 1.66 2.48
C LEU A 203 4.77 1.08 1.87
N TYR A 204 4.66 0.53 0.67
CA TYR A 204 5.77 0.13 -0.19
C TYR A 204 5.67 0.96 -1.46
N THR A 205 6.64 1.84 -1.68
CA THR A 205 6.70 2.68 -2.89
C THR A 205 7.81 2.18 -3.79
N ALA A 206 7.49 1.88 -5.04
CA ALA A 206 8.49 1.45 -6.02
C ALA A 206 9.48 2.59 -6.31
N VAL A 207 10.77 2.32 -6.17
CA VAL A 207 11.83 3.26 -6.52
C VAL A 207 12.29 2.98 -7.94
N ARG A 208 12.39 4.02 -8.75
CA ARG A 208 12.83 3.93 -10.14
C ARG A 208 14.00 4.85 -10.43
N THR A 209 14.78 4.49 -11.43
CA THR A 209 15.88 5.30 -11.98
C THR A 209 15.70 5.39 -13.50
N PRO A 210 16.12 6.51 -14.14
CA PRO A 210 16.08 6.60 -15.58
C PRO A 210 16.93 5.50 -16.24
N ASN A 211 16.46 4.98 -17.38
CA ASN A 211 17.18 3.97 -18.13
C ASN A 211 18.32 4.64 -18.94
N THR A 212 19.56 4.21 -18.70
CA THR A 212 20.72 4.75 -19.44
C THR A 212 20.59 4.58 -20.95
N SER A 213 19.95 3.50 -21.42
CA SER A 213 19.72 3.26 -22.84
C SER A 213 18.90 4.34 -23.53
N TYR A 214 18.10 5.10 -22.78
CA TYR A 214 17.31 6.22 -23.31
C TYR A 214 18.19 7.39 -23.76
N PHE A 215 19.39 7.55 -23.17
CA PHE A 215 20.27 8.69 -23.42
C PHE A 215 21.46 8.38 -24.34
N VAL A 216 21.65 7.14 -24.78
CA VAL A 216 22.87 6.72 -25.51
C VAL A 216 23.09 7.49 -26.81
N GLY A 217 22.03 7.99 -27.47
CA GLY A 217 22.12 8.84 -28.64
C GLY A 217 22.18 10.35 -28.31
N ASN A 218 21.92 10.72 -27.06
CA ASN A 218 21.84 12.11 -26.67
C ASN A 218 23.05 12.58 -25.88
N VAL A 219 23.52 11.79 -24.90
CA VAL A 219 24.63 12.16 -24.02
C VAL A 219 25.88 11.41 -24.42
N PHE A 220 26.99 12.09 -24.51
CA PHE A 220 28.24 11.53 -24.97
C PHE A 220 29.44 12.10 -24.20
N GLN A 221 30.55 11.34 -24.21
CA GLN A 221 31.81 11.84 -23.68
C GLN A 221 32.54 12.69 -24.73
N ILE A 222 33.08 13.82 -24.33
CA ILE A 222 33.98 14.65 -25.14
C ILE A 222 35.42 14.40 -24.71
N VAL A 223 36.31 14.20 -25.66
CA VAL A 223 37.73 14.20 -25.43
C VAL A 223 38.33 15.31 -26.29
N ILE A 224 38.95 16.31 -25.67
CA ILE A 224 39.63 17.41 -26.36
C ILE A 224 41.12 17.08 -26.54
N LYS A 225 41.72 17.60 -27.62
CA LYS A 225 43.07 17.36 -27.99
C LYS A 225 43.76 18.68 -28.38
N ASP A 226 45.10 18.74 -28.14
CA ASP A 226 45.97 19.83 -28.63
C ASP A 226 46.23 19.73 -30.15
N SER A 227 47.10 20.63 -30.65
CA SER A 227 47.48 20.66 -32.05
C SER A 227 48.31 19.46 -32.50
N GLU A 228 48.93 18.72 -31.57
CA GLU A 228 49.67 17.51 -31.81
C GLU A 228 48.81 16.25 -31.72
N GLY A 229 47.51 16.38 -31.36
CA GLY A 229 46.58 15.31 -31.21
C GLY A 229 46.60 14.61 -29.83
N THR A 230 47.35 15.21 -28.85
CA THR A 230 47.43 14.70 -27.48
C THR A 230 46.18 15.07 -26.69
N PRO A 231 45.53 14.09 -25.99
CA PRO A 231 44.39 14.41 -25.13
C PRO A 231 44.73 15.43 -24.01
N LEU A 232 43.96 16.49 -23.91
CA LEU A 232 44.09 17.51 -22.89
C LEU A 232 43.12 17.31 -21.72
N GLY A 233 41.92 16.80 -22.00
CA GLY A 233 40.87 16.61 -21.03
C GLY A 233 39.67 15.89 -21.59
N ALA A 234 38.75 15.63 -20.68
CA ALA A 234 37.47 15.01 -21.04
C ALA A 234 36.32 15.64 -20.25
N GLY A 235 35.15 15.63 -20.84
CA GLY A 235 33.88 16.08 -20.27
C GLY A 235 32.70 15.35 -20.89
N SER A 236 31.52 15.87 -20.69
CA SER A 236 30.28 15.40 -21.28
C SER A 236 29.72 16.40 -22.28
N GLY A 237 28.85 15.96 -23.17
CA GLY A 237 28.08 16.80 -24.08
C GLY A 237 26.68 16.21 -24.31
N PHE A 238 25.78 17.08 -24.76
CA PHE A 238 24.39 16.69 -24.97
C PHE A 238 23.90 17.15 -26.34
N ILE A 239 23.32 16.25 -27.14
CA ILE A 239 22.73 16.51 -28.45
C ILE A 239 21.39 17.22 -28.28
N ILE A 240 21.25 18.38 -28.92
CA ILE A 240 20.07 19.25 -28.80
C ILE A 240 19.07 19.09 -29.96
N ASN A 241 19.47 18.45 -31.05
CA ASN A 241 18.58 18.09 -32.16
C ASN A 241 19.11 16.92 -32.97
N ASP A 242 18.29 16.41 -33.86
CA ASP A 242 18.57 15.22 -34.69
C ASP A 242 19.56 15.46 -35.85
N ASP A 243 20.05 16.71 -36.01
CA ASP A 243 21.12 17.07 -36.95
C ASP A 243 22.51 17.00 -36.35
N GLY A 244 22.64 16.69 -35.03
CA GLY A 244 23.92 16.54 -34.34
C GLY A 244 24.49 17.85 -33.80
N TRP A 245 23.65 18.88 -33.64
CA TRP A 245 24.02 20.02 -32.80
C TRP A 245 24.04 19.60 -31.34
N PHE A 246 25.01 20.11 -30.58
CA PHE A 246 25.18 19.77 -29.19
C PHE A 246 25.53 20.97 -28.33
N ILE A 247 25.34 20.82 -27.03
CA ILE A 247 25.74 21.78 -26.02
C ILE A 247 26.67 21.11 -24.99
N THR A 248 27.62 21.85 -24.45
CA THR A 248 28.48 21.46 -23.34
C THR A 248 28.94 22.74 -22.60
N ASN A 249 29.73 22.60 -21.54
CA ASN A 249 30.38 23.75 -20.91
C ASN A 249 31.53 24.27 -21.76
N ASN A 250 31.77 25.59 -21.69
CA ASN A 250 32.89 26.22 -22.39
C ASN A 250 34.23 25.70 -21.86
N HIS A 251 34.36 25.55 -20.52
CA HIS A 251 35.60 25.05 -19.92
C HIS A 251 35.95 23.60 -20.36
N VAL A 252 34.97 22.78 -20.77
CA VAL A 252 35.24 21.44 -21.32
C VAL A 252 35.95 21.54 -22.66
N MET A 253 35.71 22.61 -23.43
CA MET A 253 36.28 22.80 -24.76
C MET A 253 37.53 23.70 -24.75
N ASP A 254 37.88 24.26 -23.60
CA ASP A 254 38.98 25.25 -23.47
C ASP A 254 40.33 24.64 -23.87
N GLY A 255 41.08 25.37 -24.73
CA GLY A 255 42.37 24.90 -25.27
C GLY A 255 42.28 23.85 -26.36
N ALA A 256 41.09 23.44 -26.77
CA ALA A 256 40.92 22.42 -27.81
C ALA A 256 41.38 22.90 -29.19
N SER A 257 42.34 22.21 -29.82
CA SER A 257 42.61 22.29 -31.25
C SER A 257 41.71 21.38 -32.07
N SER A 258 41.36 20.24 -31.50
CA SER A 258 40.37 19.27 -32.01
C SER A 258 39.65 18.57 -30.89
N ALA A 259 38.48 17.97 -31.17
CA ALA A 259 37.73 17.23 -30.17
C ALA A 259 36.94 16.07 -30.83
N VAL A 260 36.69 15.03 -30.02
CA VAL A 260 36.01 13.82 -30.45
C VAL A 260 34.88 13.51 -29.47
N ALA A 261 33.75 13.13 -30.00
CA ALA A 261 32.59 12.63 -29.28
C ALA A 261 32.58 11.11 -29.25
N PHE A 262 32.44 10.51 -28.06
CA PHE A 262 32.28 9.07 -27.85
C PHE A 262 30.89 8.75 -27.34
N PHE A 263 30.15 7.96 -28.11
CA PHE A 263 28.81 7.48 -27.75
C PHE A 263 28.88 6.04 -27.28
N ASP A 264 28.19 5.68 -26.21
CA ASP A 264 28.08 4.27 -25.72
C ASP A 264 27.14 3.46 -26.63
N ILE A 265 27.43 3.47 -27.92
CA ILE A 265 26.74 2.80 -28.99
C ILE A 265 27.80 1.95 -29.75
N LYS A 266 27.52 0.67 -29.92
CA LYS A 266 28.42 -0.22 -30.68
C LYS A 266 28.56 0.26 -32.12
N ASP A 267 29.78 0.56 -32.51
CA ASP A 267 30.10 0.90 -33.89
C ASP A 267 30.00 -0.34 -34.79
N LYS A 268 29.12 -0.25 -35.78
CA LYS A 268 28.82 -1.37 -36.69
C LYS A 268 29.93 -1.62 -37.72
N GLU A 269 30.70 -0.61 -38.05
CA GLU A 269 31.78 -0.70 -39.05
C GLU A 269 33.08 -1.25 -38.45
N SER A 270 33.53 -0.69 -37.32
CA SER A 270 34.76 -1.10 -36.65
C SER A 270 34.60 -2.26 -35.67
N GLY A 271 33.35 -2.51 -35.25
CA GLY A 271 33.05 -3.47 -34.18
C GLY A 271 33.40 -2.95 -32.79
N SER A 272 33.91 -1.71 -32.67
CA SER A 272 34.19 -1.05 -31.39
C SER A 272 32.93 -0.96 -30.53
N ARG A 273 33.12 -1.02 -29.22
CA ARG A 273 32.03 -0.80 -28.25
C ARG A 273 31.43 0.60 -28.36
N TYR A 274 32.26 1.58 -28.75
CA TYR A 274 31.86 2.98 -28.82
C TYR A 274 31.88 3.47 -30.25
N THR A 275 30.88 4.28 -30.61
CA THR A 275 30.90 5.06 -31.85
C THR A 275 31.62 6.38 -31.57
N GLN A 276 32.65 6.66 -32.36
CA GLN A 276 33.48 7.83 -32.29
C GLN A 276 33.17 8.76 -33.46
N LEU A 277 32.82 10.03 -33.19
CA LEU A 277 32.53 11.05 -34.19
C LEU A 277 33.34 12.33 -33.92
N ASN A 278 33.69 13.06 -34.97
CA ASN A 278 34.43 14.30 -34.84
C ASN A 278 33.54 15.48 -34.48
N ILE A 279 34.05 16.39 -33.65
CA ILE A 279 33.44 17.69 -33.39
C ILE A 279 34.09 18.66 -34.37
N ILE A 280 33.30 19.24 -35.29
CA ILE A 280 33.85 20.11 -36.37
C ILE A 280 34.05 21.54 -35.93
N GLY A 281 33.47 21.98 -34.81
CA GLY A 281 33.58 23.35 -34.29
C GLY A 281 32.34 23.80 -33.58
N GLY A 282 32.23 25.11 -33.37
CA GLY A 282 31.13 25.73 -32.65
C GLY A 282 30.66 27.04 -33.26
N ILE A 283 29.43 27.43 -32.93
CA ILE A 283 28.80 28.70 -33.34
C ILE A 283 28.67 29.69 -32.19
N PHE A 284 28.71 29.20 -30.95
CA PHE A 284 28.60 30.01 -29.75
C PHE A 284 29.53 29.45 -28.69
N ASN A 285 30.29 30.37 -28.07
CA ASN A 285 31.06 30.06 -26.88
C ASN A 285 31.03 31.27 -25.93
N SER A 286 30.90 31.01 -24.66
CA SER A 286 30.90 32.04 -23.63
C SER A 286 31.60 31.51 -22.39
N SER A 287 32.76 32.04 -22.09
CA SER A 287 33.48 31.72 -20.85
C SER A 287 32.74 32.28 -19.62
N GLU A 288 32.07 33.43 -19.76
CA GLU A 288 31.26 34.04 -18.70
C GLU A 288 30.06 33.18 -18.32
N LYS A 289 29.35 32.63 -19.32
CA LYS A 289 28.18 31.77 -19.12
C LYS A 289 28.52 30.28 -19.02
N ASP A 290 29.78 29.95 -19.26
CA ASP A 290 30.29 28.59 -19.30
C ASP A 290 29.54 27.65 -20.25
N ILE A 291 29.20 28.16 -21.45
CA ILE A 291 28.44 27.43 -22.47
C ILE A 291 29.20 27.42 -23.80
N PHE A 292 29.20 26.25 -24.45
CA PHE A 292 29.64 26.04 -25.81
C PHE A 292 28.56 25.27 -26.61
N ILE A 293 28.23 25.80 -27.81
CA ILE A 293 27.31 25.13 -28.75
C ILE A 293 28.09 24.78 -30.00
N GLY A 294 28.13 23.50 -30.33
CA GLY A 294 28.89 22.95 -31.44
C GLY A 294 28.14 21.96 -32.29
N LYS A 295 28.85 21.42 -33.27
CA LYS A 295 28.32 20.46 -34.26
C LYS A 295 29.20 19.21 -34.32
N ILE A 296 28.57 18.06 -34.41
CA ILE A 296 29.18 16.75 -34.65
C ILE A 296 29.03 16.39 -36.11
N GLU A 297 30.11 15.95 -36.74
CA GLU A 297 30.15 15.39 -38.10
C GLU A 297 29.78 13.89 -38.06
N GLY A 298 28.95 13.47 -39.01
CA GLY A 298 28.59 12.07 -39.15
C GLY A 298 27.56 11.58 -38.13
N TYR A 299 26.85 12.46 -37.46
CA TYR A 299 25.84 12.09 -36.48
C TYR A 299 24.70 11.26 -37.05
N GLU A 300 24.44 11.35 -38.38
CA GLU A 300 23.47 10.53 -39.09
C GLU A 300 23.71 9.01 -38.92
N LYS A 301 24.91 8.58 -38.59
CA LYS A 301 25.25 7.16 -38.31
C LYS A 301 24.55 6.63 -37.06
N ILE A 302 24.27 7.49 -36.10
CA ILE A 302 23.69 7.14 -34.82
C ILE A 302 22.37 7.85 -34.52
N LYS A 303 21.85 8.64 -35.47
CA LYS A 303 20.59 9.40 -35.35
C LYS A 303 19.40 8.52 -34.90
N SER A 304 19.39 7.22 -35.24
CA SER A 304 18.33 6.30 -34.82
C SER A 304 18.27 6.05 -33.30
N TYR A 305 19.30 6.44 -32.58
CA TYR A 305 19.35 6.36 -31.11
C TYR A 305 19.00 7.68 -30.42
N TYR A 306 18.76 8.73 -31.20
CA TYR A 306 18.37 10.04 -30.67
C TYR A 306 16.92 10.01 -30.15
N ASN A 307 16.75 10.44 -28.93
CA ASN A 307 15.45 10.72 -28.35
C ASN A 307 15.24 12.23 -28.28
N ASN A 308 14.08 12.69 -28.70
CA ASN A 308 13.72 14.12 -28.61
C ASN A 308 13.42 14.46 -27.16
N ILE A 309 14.41 15.05 -26.46
CA ILE A 309 14.29 15.47 -25.07
C ILE A 309 14.02 16.96 -25.04
N SER A 310 12.95 17.37 -24.35
CA SER A 310 12.56 18.76 -24.23
C SER A 310 13.40 19.51 -23.20
N PHE A 311 13.37 20.83 -23.32
CA PHE A 311 13.97 21.76 -22.35
C PHE A 311 12.87 22.47 -21.60
N THR A 312 13.07 22.71 -20.31
CA THR A 312 12.21 23.56 -19.49
C THR A 312 13.05 24.54 -18.67
N GLU A 313 12.50 25.71 -18.41
CA GLU A 313 13.08 26.70 -17.50
C GLU A 313 12.53 26.56 -16.09
N GLU A 314 11.52 25.67 -15.92
CA GLU A 314 10.86 25.44 -14.65
C GLU A 314 11.59 24.33 -13.86
N CYS A 315 11.95 24.64 -12.62
CA CYS A 315 12.38 23.66 -11.61
C CYS A 315 11.96 24.15 -10.24
N THR A 316 11.80 23.23 -9.30
CA THR A 316 11.30 23.54 -7.95
C THR A 316 12.19 22.91 -6.88
N THR A 317 12.52 23.65 -5.84
CA THR A 317 13.25 23.13 -4.67
C THR A 317 12.52 21.95 -4.07
N GLY A 318 13.25 20.84 -3.83
CA GLY A 318 12.71 19.57 -3.37
C GLY A 318 12.25 18.63 -4.49
N GLU A 319 12.22 19.08 -5.75
CA GLU A 319 11.92 18.24 -6.90
C GLU A 319 13.05 17.23 -7.14
N LYS A 320 12.69 16.00 -7.47
CA LYS A 320 13.64 14.94 -7.81
C LYS A 320 14.30 15.26 -9.14
N SER A 321 15.60 15.08 -9.20
CA SER A 321 16.41 15.38 -10.37
C SER A 321 17.46 14.31 -10.63
N TYR A 322 17.98 14.27 -11.87
CA TYR A 322 19.00 13.30 -12.27
C TYR A 322 20.07 14.00 -13.10
N THR A 323 21.35 13.78 -12.75
CA THR A 323 22.48 14.14 -13.61
C THR A 323 22.80 12.98 -14.54
N VAL A 324 23.03 13.28 -15.82
CA VAL A 324 23.40 12.30 -16.83
C VAL A 324 24.68 12.75 -17.51
N GLY A 325 25.74 11.95 -17.43
CA GLY A 325 27.05 12.31 -17.98
C GLY A 325 28.09 11.21 -17.81
N TYR A 326 29.38 11.60 -17.92
CA TYR A 326 30.52 10.68 -17.84
C TYR A 326 31.48 11.08 -16.71
N PRO A 327 31.11 10.89 -15.43
CA PRO A 327 31.95 11.26 -14.30
C PRO A 327 33.25 10.46 -14.25
N ASN A 328 34.29 11.04 -13.62
CA ASN A 328 35.60 10.43 -13.40
C ASN A 328 36.28 9.92 -14.67
N SER A 329 36.03 10.56 -15.82
CA SER A 329 36.48 10.10 -17.13
C SER A 329 36.03 8.67 -17.44
N SER A 330 34.88 8.26 -16.85
CA SER A 330 34.25 6.97 -17.10
C SER A 330 34.04 6.77 -18.60
N VAL A 331 34.25 5.55 -19.05
CA VAL A 331 33.89 5.15 -20.42
C VAL A 331 32.40 4.77 -20.51
N ARG A 332 31.69 4.81 -19.40
CA ARG A 332 30.24 4.53 -19.32
C ARG A 332 29.51 5.76 -18.86
N MET A 333 28.39 5.99 -19.48
CA MET A 333 27.44 6.99 -19.01
C MET A 333 26.87 6.57 -17.64
N GLU A 334 26.77 7.52 -16.73
CA GLU A 334 26.18 7.33 -15.41
C GLU A 334 25.01 8.28 -15.22
N ILE A 335 24.00 7.81 -14.47
CA ILE A 335 22.86 8.58 -14.03
C ILE A 335 22.88 8.59 -12.51
N ASN A 336 22.90 9.79 -11.92
CA ASN A 336 22.89 9.95 -10.47
C ASN A 336 21.66 10.74 -10.06
N SER A 337 20.86 10.16 -9.16
CA SER A 337 19.65 10.79 -8.62
C SER A 337 19.98 11.75 -7.48
N GLY A 338 19.16 12.78 -7.35
CA GLY A 338 19.17 13.72 -6.25
C GLY A 338 17.90 14.54 -6.22
N VAL A 339 17.91 15.60 -5.43
CA VAL A 339 16.84 16.59 -5.36
C VAL A 339 17.40 18.00 -5.61
N ILE A 340 16.55 18.88 -6.12
CA ILE A 340 16.90 20.30 -6.26
C ILE A 340 16.95 20.91 -4.88
N LEU A 341 18.10 21.45 -4.51
CA LEU A 341 18.34 22.14 -3.23
C LEU A 341 17.96 23.61 -3.32
N GLU A 342 18.36 24.28 -4.42
CA GLU A 342 18.04 25.67 -4.74
C GLU A 342 17.87 25.84 -6.25
N GLU A 343 16.81 26.52 -6.66
CA GLU A 343 16.48 26.75 -8.06
C GLU A 343 17.47 27.71 -8.75
N TYR A 344 17.83 28.76 -8.05
CA TYR A 344 18.74 29.83 -8.55
C TYR A 344 19.63 30.33 -7.41
N SER A 345 20.69 29.58 -7.15
CA SER A 345 21.66 30.01 -6.13
C SER A 345 22.53 31.18 -6.58
N ASP A 346 22.70 32.15 -5.73
CA ASP A 346 23.56 33.31 -5.97
C ASP A 346 25.02 33.07 -5.52
N ILE A 347 25.41 31.85 -5.15
CA ILE A 347 26.74 31.52 -4.61
C ILE A 347 27.86 32.00 -5.53
N TYR A 348 27.69 31.95 -6.85
CA TYR A 348 28.68 32.34 -7.86
C TYR A 348 28.25 33.54 -8.70
N ASP A 349 27.11 34.17 -8.41
CA ASP A 349 26.59 35.31 -9.16
C ASP A 349 27.59 36.47 -9.22
N LYS A 350 28.32 36.74 -8.12
CA LYS A 350 29.31 37.84 -8.02
C LYS A 350 30.52 37.69 -8.96
N ILE A 351 30.78 36.47 -9.47
CA ILE A 351 31.92 36.19 -10.33
C ILE A 351 31.53 36.27 -11.81
N ASN A 352 30.39 35.66 -12.17
CA ASN A 352 30.01 35.43 -13.57
C ASN A 352 28.60 35.93 -13.95
N GLY A 353 27.83 36.48 -13.00
CA GLY A 353 26.45 36.94 -13.24
C GLY A 353 25.48 35.79 -13.60
N ILE A 354 25.78 34.55 -13.18
CA ILE A 354 24.99 33.38 -13.46
C ILE A 354 24.41 32.84 -12.15
N TYR A 355 23.12 32.52 -12.17
CA TYR A 355 22.46 31.75 -11.13
C TYR A 355 22.57 30.26 -11.49
N TYR A 356 22.99 29.43 -10.53
CA TYR A 356 23.08 27.98 -10.74
C TYR A 356 21.94 27.29 -10.07
N ILE A 357 21.40 26.23 -10.71
CA ILE A 357 20.56 25.25 -10.04
C ILE A 357 21.47 24.37 -9.19
N LEU A 358 21.19 24.27 -7.89
CA LEU A 358 21.89 23.36 -7.00
C LEU A 358 21.09 22.09 -6.78
N SER A 359 21.75 20.94 -6.88
CA SER A 359 21.20 19.65 -6.53
C SER A 359 22.19 18.83 -5.71
N ASP A 360 21.70 17.87 -4.92
CA ASP A 360 22.56 16.91 -4.21
C ASP A 360 22.89 15.68 -5.07
N SER A 361 22.53 15.70 -6.36
CA SER A 361 22.98 14.68 -7.32
C SER A 361 24.50 14.66 -7.41
N TYR A 362 25.08 13.44 -7.44
CA TYR A 362 26.53 13.31 -7.53
C TYR A 362 27.06 13.89 -8.84
N ILE A 363 28.06 14.77 -8.71
CA ILE A 363 28.80 15.37 -9.82
C ILE A 363 30.29 15.21 -9.54
N ALA A 364 31.06 14.77 -10.53
CA ALA A 364 32.51 14.59 -10.45
C ALA A 364 33.17 15.11 -11.73
N PRO A 365 34.51 15.29 -11.74
CA PRO A 365 35.24 15.67 -12.95
C PRO A 365 34.88 14.75 -14.13
N GLY A 366 34.51 15.35 -15.28
CA GLY A 366 33.97 14.63 -16.44
C GLY A 366 32.43 14.70 -16.55
N SER A 367 31.68 14.97 -15.47
CA SER A 367 30.24 15.23 -15.55
C SER A 367 29.92 16.56 -16.23
N SER A 368 30.84 17.53 -16.21
CA SER A 368 30.68 18.86 -16.84
C SER A 368 30.25 18.73 -18.29
N GLY A 369 29.23 19.47 -18.71
CA GLY A 369 28.61 19.42 -20.03
C GLY A 369 27.54 18.35 -20.20
N GLY A 370 27.36 17.48 -19.21
CA GLY A 370 26.20 16.61 -19.11
C GLY A 370 24.93 17.38 -18.76
N ILE A 371 23.83 16.68 -18.60
CA ILE A 371 22.51 17.30 -18.34
C ILE A 371 22.04 17.07 -16.92
N LEU A 372 21.28 18.02 -16.41
CA LEU A 372 20.38 17.86 -15.27
C LEU A 372 18.95 17.82 -15.79
N ILE A 373 18.22 16.73 -15.46
CA ILE A 373 16.84 16.53 -15.89
C ILE A 373 15.91 16.37 -14.68
N ASN A 374 14.62 16.69 -14.90
CA ASN A 374 13.54 16.41 -13.95
C ASN A 374 12.93 14.99 -14.19
N GLU A 375 11.92 14.63 -13.38
CA GLU A 375 11.20 13.34 -13.53
C GLU A 375 10.41 13.21 -14.84
N ASN A 376 10.12 14.29 -15.54
CA ASN A 376 9.47 14.29 -16.85
C ASN A 376 10.46 14.05 -18.00
N PHE A 377 11.75 13.89 -17.71
CA PHE A 377 12.85 13.83 -18.71
C PHE A 377 13.03 15.16 -19.48
N GLU A 378 12.74 16.28 -18.84
CA GLU A 378 13.01 17.59 -19.40
C GLU A 378 14.34 18.11 -18.87
N VAL A 379 15.16 18.67 -19.76
CA VAL A 379 16.44 19.28 -19.38
C VAL A 379 16.16 20.61 -18.68
N ILE A 380 16.59 20.71 -17.42
CA ILE A 380 16.50 21.94 -16.60
C ILE A 380 17.82 22.69 -16.53
N GLY A 381 18.93 21.99 -16.84
CA GLY A 381 20.26 22.64 -16.84
C GLY A 381 21.36 21.79 -17.40
N ILE A 382 22.55 22.40 -17.54
CA ILE A 382 23.82 21.76 -17.95
C ILE A 382 24.69 21.60 -16.72
N THR A 383 25.05 20.37 -16.38
CA THR A 383 25.93 20.05 -15.26
C THR A 383 27.28 20.71 -15.42
N THR A 384 27.75 21.45 -14.42
CA THR A 384 28.91 22.31 -14.58
C THR A 384 29.96 22.06 -13.51
N MET A 385 29.63 22.05 -12.22
CA MET A 385 30.60 21.98 -11.14
C MET A 385 30.10 21.17 -9.94
N GLY A 386 31.04 20.62 -9.18
CA GLY A 386 30.80 20.08 -7.85
C GLY A 386 31.14 21.09 -6.78
N LEU A 387 30.30 21.22 -5.76
CA LEU A 387 30.53 22.02 -4.57
C LEU A 387 30.98 21.11 -3.43
N TYR A 388 32.09 21.46 -2.80
CA TYR A 388 32.70 20.67 -1.75
C TYR A 388 32.24 21.16 -0.36
N ALA A 389 31.98 20.20 0.53
CA ALA A 389 31.61 20.51 1.92
C ALA A 389 32.82 20.95 2.77
N ASP A 390 34.04 20.63 2.35
CA ASP A 390 35.27 20.96 3.05
C ASP A 390 36.41 21.43 2.11
N ASP A 391 37.43 22.04 2.70
CA ASP A 391 38.59 22.53 1.98
C ASP A 391 39.46 21.40 1.36
N ASN A 392 39.27 20.17 1.78
CA ASN A 392 40.03 19.03 1.28
C ASN A 392 39.46 18.48 -0.05
N LYS A 393 38.33 19.00 -0.53
CA LYS A 393 37.70 18.65 -1.80
C LYS A 393 37.39 17.15 -1.93
N GLN A 394 37.12 16.47 -0.82
CA GLN A 394 36.89 15.02 -0.80
C GLN A 394 35.39 14.65 -0.83
N ILE A 395 34.52 15.57 -0.41
CA ILE A 395 33.07 15.33 -0.31
C ILE A 395 32.34 16.44 -1.07
N TYR A 396 31.60 16.03 -2.09
CA TYR A 396 30.65 16.93 -2.77
C TYR A 396 29.38 17.03 -1.92
N SER A 397 29.00 18.24 -1.57
CA SER A 397 27.74 18.50 -0.85
C SER A 397 26.59 18.87 -1.79
N ALA A 398 26.91 19.35 -2.98
CA ALA A 398 25.95 19.71 -4.02
C ALA A 398 26.63 19.76 -5.38
N GLY A 399 25.83 19.72 -6.44
CA GLY A 399 26.24 20.00 -7.82
C GLY A 399 25.58 21.26 -8.32
N GLY A 400 26.35 22.07 -9.06
CA GLY A 400 25.87 23.29 -9.73
C GLY A 400 25.66 23.02 -11.22
N SER A 401 24.49 23.42 -11.74
CA SER A 401 24.13 23.32 -13.16
C SER A 401 23.73 24.69 -13.71
N VAL A 402 24.21 25.03 -14.92
CA VAL A 402 23.80 26.25 -15.63
C VAL A 402 22.34 26.04 -16.10
N PRO A 403 21.40 26.93 -15.69
CA PRO A 403 19.99 26.79 -16.02
C PRO A 403 19.70 26.92 -17.52
N THR A 404 18.66 26.26 -17.99
CA THR A 404 18.24 26.23 -19.39
C THR A 404 17.99 27.65 -19.96
N PHE A 405 17.43 28.58 -19.21
CA PHE A 405 17.15 29.92 -19.68
C PHE A 405 18.42 30.68 -20.10
N VAL A 406 19.60 30.30 -19.60
CA VAL A 406 20.89 30.96 -19.94
C VAL A 406 21.28 30.74 -21.41
N PHE A 407 20.83 29.60 -21.99
CA PHE A 407 21.21 29.20 -23.35
C PHE A 407 20.04 28.94 -24.30
N SER A 408 18.80 28.85 -23.82
CA SER A 408 17.62 28.49 -24.62
C SER A 408 17.43 29.36 -25.87
N SER A 409 17.71 30.68 -25.73
CA SER A 409 17.61 31.62 -26.85
C SER A 409 18.60 31.34 -28.01
N HIS A 410 19.71 30.64 -27.76
CA HIS A 410 20.71 30.29 -28.76
C HIS A 410 20.34 29.06 -29.56
N LEU A 411 19.41 28.21 -29.05
CA LEU A 411 19.02 26.94 -29.69
C LEU A 411 18.18 27.14 -30.95
N SER A 412 17.57 28.31 -31.15
CA SER A 412 16.70 28.62 -32.29
C SER A 412 17.45 29.12 -33.55
N ASN A 413 18.76 29.44 -33.45
CA ASN A 413 19.54 30.06 -34.50
C ASN A 413 20.77 29.22 -34.91
N LEU A 414 20.60 27.94 -35.09
CA LEU A 414 21.68 27.01 -35.44
C LEU A 414 21.93 27.08 -36.97
N ASP A 415 23.07 27.61 -37.36
CA ASP A 415 23.44 27.85 -38.78
C ASP A 415 24.86 27.32 -39.02
N GLU A 416 24.98 26.24 -39.80
CA GLU A 416 26.26 25.59 -40.11
C GLU A 416 27.26 26.50 -40.79
N SER A 417 26.79 27.48 -41.56
CA SER A 417 27.66 28.48 -42.24
C SER A 417 28.44 29.35 -41.26
N LYS A 418 28.04 29.40 -40.00
CA LYS A 418 28.63 30.21 -38.94
C LYS A 418 29.61 29.42 -38.05
N ILE A 419 29.77 28.12 -38.31
CA ILE A 419 30.68 27.28 -37.52
C ILE A 419 32.11 27.76 -37.68
N LYS A 420 32.77 28.00 -36.54
CA LYS A 420 34.20 28.25 -36.45
C LYS A 420 34.94 27.01 -35.99
N GLN A 421 36.12 26.74 -36.52
CA GLN A 421 36.92 25.64 -36.03
C GLN A 421 37.43 25.86 -34.62
N LEU A 422 37.62 24.80 -33.84
CA LEU A 422 38.04 24.90 -32.44
C LEU A 422 39.38 25.64 -32.31
N SER A 423 40.34 25.38 -33.19
CA SER A 423 41.63 26.10 -33.25
C SER A 423 41.48 27.58 -33.49
N ASP A 424 40.36 28.06 -34.02
CA ASP A 424 40.11 29.51 -34.22
C ASP A 424 39.41 30.12 -33.04
N ILE A 425 38.67 29.31 -32.26
CA ILE A 425 37.93 29.75 -31.05
C ILE A 425 38.92 29.88 -29.85
N TYR A 426 39.81 28.92 -29.70
CA TYR A 426 40.70 28.73 -28.55
C TYR A 426 42.17 28.95 -28.89
N LYS A 427 42.46 30.08 -29.53
CA LYS A 427 43.84 30.51 -29.86
C LYS A 427 44.63 31.00 -28.69
#